data_c583857fa6fc02ca56cff3b678223ead
#
_entry.id   c583857fa6fc02ca56cff3b678223ead
#
_cell.length_a   1.000
_cell.length_b   1.000
_cell.length_c   1.000
_cell.angle_alpha   90.00
_cell.angle_beta   90.00
_cell.angle_gamma   90.00
#
_symmetry.space_group_name_H-M   'P 1'
#
loop_
_entity.id
_entity.type
_entity.pdbx_description
1 polymer ?
#
loop_
_entity_poly.entity_id
_entity_poly.type
_entity_poly.pdbx_seq_one_letter_code
_entity_poly.pdbx_strand_id
1 'polypeptide(L)'
;FNFLLLVLTWFGFSCPSPFHCTARVVSLQQTTHVFSILFHSNISFPFDRRNAFVVSLALADLVVAIYPYPLVLTAIFHDGWIAGYIHCQISGFLMGLSVIGSIFNITGIAINRYCYICHSLKYDKLFSNSNTMCYVVLVWALTILAIVPNWFVESLQYDPRVYSCTFAQSVSSLYTITVVVVHFILPIGIVTYCYLRIWILVIQVRRRVKPDSRPKIKPHDLRNFLTMFVVFVLFAVCWAPLNLIGLAVALDSRLSRAIPEWLFTASYFMAYFNSCLNAVVYGVLNHNFRKEYKRIVLIIFKFHC
;
A
#
# COMPACT_ATOMS: atom_id res chain seq x y z
N PHE A 1 -21.25 -0.86 5.93
CA PHE A 1 -21.83 -1.99 5.17
C PHE A 1 -22.43 -1.52 3.85
N ASN A 2 -23.29 -0.49 3.86
CA ASN A 2 -23.92 0.09 2.66
C ASN A 2 -22.91 0.71 1.67
N PHE A 3 -21.77 1.24 2.12
CA PHE A 3 -20.76 1.83 1.24
C PHE A 3 -20.00 0.76 0.45
N LEU A 4 -19.68 -0.37 1.08
CA LEU A 4 -19.05 -1.51 0.40
C LEU A 4 -20.01 -2.15 -0.61
N LEU A 5 -21.28 -2.28 -0.26
CA LEU A 5 -22.36 -2.71 -1.16
C LEU A 5 -22.55 -1.73 -2.33
N LEU A 6 -22.49 -0.42 -2.10
CA LEU A 6 -22.57 0.60 -3.16
C LEU A 6 -21.39 0.53 -4.13
N VAL A 7 -20.18 0.32 -3.64
CA VAL A 7 -18.98 0.13 -4.50
C VAL A 7 -19.10 -1.16 -5.30
N LEU A 8 -19.60 -2.24 -4.69
CA LEU A 8 -19.76 -3.54 -5.35
C LEU A 8 -20.92 -3.58 -6.35
N THR A 9 -22.02 -2.86 -6.08
CA THR A 9 -23.14 -2.70 -7.05
C THR A 9 -22.75 -1.80 -8.21
N TRP A 10 -21.87 -0.81 -7.99
CA TRP A 10 -21.35 0.05 -9.06
C TRP A 10 -20.48 -0.73 -10.07
N PHE A 11 -19.84 -1.82 -9.63
CA PHE A 11 -19.10 -2.75 -10.49
C PHE A 11 -19.97 -3.89 -11.08
N GLY A 12 -21.30 -3.88 -10.90
CA GLY A 12 -22.21 -4.84 -11.53
C GLY A 12 -22.17 -6.26 -10.93
N PHE A 13 -21.70 -6.42 -9.69
CA PHE A 13 -21.63 -7.72 -9.04
C PHE A 13 -22.87 -7.98 -8.17
N SER A 14 -23.77 -8.87 -8.63
CA SER A 14 -24.78 -9.50 -7.77
C SER A 14 -24.12 -10.59 -6.94
N CYS A 15 -24.02 -10.39 -5.62
CA CYS A 15 -23.47 -11.38 -4.71
C CYS A 15 -24.53 -11.86 -3.71
N PRO A 16 -24.64 -13.19 -3.50
CA PRO A 16 -25.60 -13.77 -2.57
C PRO A 16 -25.28 -13.50 -1.08
N SER A 17 -24.03 -13.14 -0.76
CA SER A 17 -23.62 -12.72 0.59
C SER A 17 -22.42 -11.77 0.52
N PRO A 18 -22.21 -10.89 1.54
CA PRO A 18 -21.09 -9.97 1.60
C PRO A 18 -19.71 -10.69 1.61
N PHE A 19 -19.64 -11.90 2.17
CA PHE A 19 -18.42 -12.72 2.20
C PHE A 19 -18.03 -13.23 0.81
N HIS A 20 -18.98 -13.68 0.00
CA HIS A 20 -18.72 -14.11 -1.38
C HIS A 20 -18.29 -12.96 -2.29
N CYS A 21 -18.80 -11.74 -2.03
CA CYS A 21 -18.35 -10.54 -2.72
C CYS A 21 -16.89 -10.18 -2.40
N THR A 22 -16.51 -10.24 -1.13
CA THR A 22 -15.14 -9.94 -0.70
C THR A 22 -14.16 -10.95 -1.30
N ALA A 23 -14.50 -12.24 -1.28
CA ALA A 23 -13.71 -13.31 -1.87
C ALA A 23 -13.51 -13.12 -3.39
N ARG A 24 -14.56 -12.74 -4.14
CA ARG A 24 -14.46 -12.45 -5.59
C ARG A 24 -13.66 -11.19 -5.88
N VAL A 25 -13.81 -10.13 -5.08
CA VAL A 25 -13.02 -8.90 -5.23
C VAL A 25 -11.53 -9.18 -4.98
N VAL A 26 -11.19 -9.94 -3.94
CA VAL A 26 -9.82 -10.34 -3.65
C VAL A 26 -9.26 -11.24 -4.76
N SER A 27 -10.04 -12.17 -5.32
CA SER A 27 -9.64 -13.04 -6.44
C SER A 27 -9.39 -12.27 -7.75
N LEU A 28 -10.28 -11.33 -8.11
CA LEU A 28 -10.09 -10.44 -9.26
C LEU A 28 -8.86 -9.53 -9.10
N GLN A 29 -8.61 -9.10 -7.88
CA GLN A 29 -7.46 -8.31 -7.51
C GLN A 29 -6.14 -9.08 -7.66
N GLN A 30 -6.09 -10.37 -7.27
CA GLN A 30 -4.92 -11.22 -7.48
C GLN A 30 -4.55 -11.31 -8.96
N THR A 31 -5.54 -11.53 -9.84
CA THR A 31 -5.30 -11.65 -11.28
C THR A 31 -4.76 -10.34 -11.88
N THR A 32 -5.29 -9.20 -11.49
CA THR A 32 -4.84 -7.91 -12.04
C THR A 32 -3.46 -7.49 -11.52
N HIS A 33 -3.11 -7.76 -10.26
CA HIS A 33 -1.79 -7.47 -9.69
C HIS A 33 -0.70 -8.41 -10.21
N VAL A 34 -0.93 -9.72 -10.20
CA VAL A 34 0.00 -10.71 -10.77
C VAL A 34 0.26 -10.42 -12.25
N PHE A 35 -0.79 -10.05 -12.99
CA PHE A 35 -0.66 -9.69 -14.40
C PHE A 35 0.14 -8.40 -14.61
N SER A 36 -0.08 -7.38 -13.81
CA SER A 36 0.63 -6.10 -13.91
C SER A 36 2.13 -6.26 -13.66
N ILE A 37 2.55 -7.16 -12.78
CA ILE A 37 3.96 -7.35 -12.41
C ILE A 37 4.67 -8.36 -13.30
N LEU A 38 4.05 -9.46 -13.66
CA LEU A 38 4.60 -10.42 -14.64
C LEU A 38 4.85 -9.72 -15.99
N PHE A 39 4.06 -8.71 -16.31
CA PHE A 39 4.24 -7.93 -17.52
C PHE A 39 5.33 -6.86 -17.40
N HIS A 40 5.53 -6.29 -16.21
CA HIS A 40 6.64 -5.38 -15.95
C HIS A 40 8.01 -6.06 -15.99
N SER A 41 8.08 -7.36 -15.64
CA SER A 41 9.33 -8.12 -15.67
C SER A 41 9.77 -8.55 -17.09
N ASN A 42 8.83 -8.63 -18.05
CA ASN A 42 9.12 -9.01 -19.45
C ASN A 42 9.35 -7.83 -20.40
N ILE A 43 9.11 -6.58 -19.95
CA ILE A 43 9.42 -5.40 -20.73
C ILE A 43 10.71 -4.83 -20.17
N SER A 44 11.75 -4.77 -21.00
CA SER A 44 12.99 -4.01 -20.73
C SER A 44 12.68 -2.52 -20.56
N PHE A 45 12.06 -2.17 -19.41
CA PHE A 45 12.03 -0.78 -18.98
C PHE A 45 13.44 -0.41 -18.54
N PRO A 46 14.07 0.60 -19.10
CA PRO A 46 15.30 1.12 -18.55
C PRO A 46 15.01 1.47 -17.07
N PHE A 47 15.84 0.97 -16.17
CA PHE A 47 15.72 1.26 -14.74
C PHE A 47 15.67 2.78 -14.54
N ASP A 48 14.46 3.30 -14.26
CA ASP A 48 14.28 4.73 -13.95
C ASP A 48 14.29 4.89 -12.43
N ARG A 49 15.38 5.49 -11.91
CA ARG A 49 15.55 5.82 -10.50
C ARG A 49 14.36 6.59 -9.89
N ARG A 50 13.58 7.28 -10.74
CA ARG A 50 12.36 7.98 -10.30
C ARG A 50 11.23 7.02 -9.94
N ASN A 51 11.23 5.83 -10.52
CA ASN A 51 10.15 4.85 -10.38
C ASN A 51 10.58 3.61 -9.56
N ALA A 52 11.83 3.51 -9.13
CA ALA A 52 12.37 2.36 -8.40
C ALA A 52 11.53 1.98 -7.17
N PHE A 53 11.14 2.96 -6.36
CA PHE A 53 10.29 2.74 -5.18
C PHE A 53 8.85 2.36 -5.56
N VAL A 54 8.34 2.78 -6.72
CA VAL A 54 7.01 2.37 -7.22
C VAL A 54 7.02 0.89 -7.60
N VAL A 55 8.09 0.43 -8.24
CA VAL A 55 8.28 -1.00 -8.55
C VAL A 55 8.43 -1.80 -7.25
N SER A 56 9.20 -1.30 -6.30
CA SER A 56 9.37 -1.92 -4.99
C SER A 56 8.04 -2.01 -4.21
N LEU A 57 7.21 -0.96 -4.26
CA LEU A 57 5.85 -0.97 -3.70
C LEU A 57 4.98 -2.05 -4.34
N ALA A 58 5.02 -2.16 -5.66
CA ALA A 58 4.28 -3.20 -6.37
C ALA A 58 4.74 -4.63 -6.00
N LEU A 59 6.03 -4.82 -5.70
CA LEU A 59 6.53 -6.11 -5.18
C LEU A 59 5.98 -6.42 -3.79
N ALA A 60 5.84 -5.41 -2.90
CA ALA A 60 5.22 -5.59 -1.59
C ALA A 60 3.75 -6.05 -1.71
N ASP A 61 2.98 -5.44 -2.62
CA ASP A 61 1.59 -5.83 -2.89
C ASP A 61 1.50 -7.24 -3.51
N LEU A 62 2.47 -7.63 -4.35
CA LEU A 62 2.51 -8.96 -4.97
C LEU A 62 2.70 -10.08 -3.94
N VAL A 63 3.52 -9.86 -2.93
CA VAL A 63 3.78 -10.85 -1.87
C VAL A 63 2.48 -11.29 -1.21
N VAL A 64 1.59 -10.36 -0.86
CA VAL A 64 0.31 -10.71 -0.22
C VAL A 64 -0.68 -11.32 -1.21
N ALA A 65 -0.65 -10.91 -2.47
CA ALA A 65 -1.52 -11.45 -3.50
C ALA A 65 -1.24 -12.94 -3.80
N ILE A 66 0.03 -13.35 -3.74
CA ILE A 66 0.42 -14.73 -4.09
C ILE A 66 0.19 -15.71 -2.94
N TYR A 67 0.42 -15.32 -1.68
CA TYR A 67 0.41 -16.28 -0.59
C TYR A 67 -0.66 -15.99 0.49
N PRO A 68 -0.70 -14.85 1.21
CA PRO A 68 -1.70 -14.62 2.25
C PRO A 68 -3.14 -14.63 1.74
N TYR A 69 -3.44 -13.94 0.64
CA TYR A 69 -4.82 -13.82 0.17
C TYR A 69 -5.47 -15.15 -0.25
N PRO A 70 -4.80 -16.10 -0.95
CA PRO A 70 -5.35 -17.42 -1.17
C PRO A 70 -5.70 -18.15 0.12
N LEU A 71 -4.87 -18.04 1.16
CA LEU A 71 -5.13 -18.67 2.46
C LEU A 71 -6.32 -18.04 3.18
N VAL A 72 -6.45 -16.71 3.12
CA VAL A 72 -7.63 -15.98 3.65
C VAL A 72 -8.91 -16.42 2.92
N LEU A 73 -8.88 -16.55 1.59
CA LEU A 73 -10.00 -17.06 0.81
C LEU A 73 -10.39 -18.49 1.25
N THR A 74 -9.41 -19.36 1.42
CA THR A 74 -9.63 -20.71 1.89
C THR A 74 -10.26 -20.72 3.28
N ALA A 75 -9.80 -19.86 4.19
CA ALA A 75 -10.36 -19.72 5.53
C ALA A 75 -11.82 -19.21 5.50
N ILE A 76 -12.17 -18.28 4.60
CA ILE A 76 -13.54 -17.81 4.41
C ILE A 76 -14.45 -18.94 3.91
N PHE A 77 -13.99 -19.74 2.95
CA PHE A 77 -14.80 -20.86 2.40
C PHE A 77 -15.04 -21.99 3.39
N HIS A 78 -14.13 -22.21 4.34
CA HIS A 78 -14.23 -23.26 5.35
C HIS A 78 -14.72 -22.74 6.71
N ASP A 79 -15.11 -21.46 6.79
CA ASP A 79 -15.50 -20.78 8.04
C ASP A 79 -14.47 -20.93 9.17
N GLY A 80 -13.20 -20.97 8.81
CA GLY A 80 -12.10 -21.12 9.77
C GLY A 80 -10.74 -21.40 9.12
N TRP A 81 -9.69 -21.30 9.93
CA TRP A 81 -8.32 -21.52 9.49
C TRP A 81 -7.97 -23.00 9.44
N ILE A 82 -7.76 -23.55 8.26
CA ILE A 82 -7.46 -24.98 8.04
C ILE A 82 -5.99 -25.25 7.68
N ALA A 83 -5.21 -24.20 7.37
CA ALA A 83 -3.85 -24.38 6.85
C ALA A 83 -2.81 -24.71 7.95
N GLY A 84 -3.20 -24.70 9.23
CA GLY A 84 -2.32 -25.01 10.36
C GLY A 84 -1.46 -23.82 10.82
N TYR A 85 -0.72 -24.04 11.91
CA TYR A 85 0.03 -22.99 12.63
C TYR A 85 1.14 -22.35 11.78
N ILE A 86 1.96 -23.17 11.09
CA ILE A 86 3.10 -22.68 10.32
C ILE A 86 2.66 -21.73 9.21
N HIS A 87 1.62 -22.10 8.45
CA HIS A 87 1.07 -21.26 7.39
C HIS A 87 0.43 -19.96 7.94
N CYS A 88 -0.14 -20.01 9.16
CA CYS A 88 -0.62 -18.84 9.86
C CYS A 88 0.51 -17.86 10.15
N GLN A 89 1.63 -18.31 10.72
CA GLN A 89 2.78 -17.47 11.03
C GLN A 89 3.40 -16.86 9.77
N ILE A 90 3.58 -17.65 8.71
CA ILE A 90 4.10 -17.18 7.43
C ILE A 90 3.15 -16.14 6.81
N SER A 91 1.85 -16.41 6.80
CA SER A 91 0.84 -15.50 6.25
C SER A 91 0.83 -14.16 7.00
N GLY A 92 0.80 -14.19 8.34
CA GLY A 92 0.85 -12.99 9.16
C GLY A 92 2.15 -12.20 8.98
N PHE A 93 3.30 -12.90 8.90
CA PHE A 93 4.58 -12.26 8.62
C PHE A 93 4.61 -11.57 7.25
N LEU A 94 4.15 -12.24 6.18
CA LEU A 94 4.12 -11.67 4.83
C LEU A 94 3.12 -10.52 4.71
N MET A 95 2.00 -10.57 5.42
CA MET A 95 1.07 -9.44 5.52
C MET A 95 1.75 -8.23 6.17
N GLY A 96 2.40 -8.40 7.30
CA GLY A 96 3.15 -7.34 7.97
C GLY A 96 4.28 -6.79 7.09
N LEU A 97 5.00 -7.66 6.38
CA LEU A 97 6.07 -7.29 5.44
C LEU A 97 5.53 -6.39 4.31
N SER A 98 4.39 -6.74 3.75
CA SER A 98 3.75 -5.91 2.72
C SER A 98 3.32 -4.55 3.26
N VAL A 99 2.69 -4.51 4.43
CA VAL A 99 2.18 -3.27 5.04
C VAL A 99 3.30 -2.29 5.36
N ILE A 100 4.30 -2.73 6.12
CA ILE A 100 5.42 -1.88 6.53
C ILE A 100 6.30 -1.54 5.33
N GLY A 101 6.51 -2.50 4.42
CA GLY A 101 7.21 -2.26 3.16
C GLY A 101 6.50 -1.21 2.30
N SER A 102 5.17 -1.22 2.24
CA SER A 102 4.39 -0.25 1.47
C SER A 102 4.55 1.17 2.02
N ILE A 103 4.42 1.39 3.34
CA ILE A 103 4.58 2.74 3.89
C ILE A 103 6.00 3.27 3.74
N PHE A 104 7.03 2.42 3.89
CA PHE A 104 8.40 2.83 3.70
C PHE A 104 8.70 3.13 2.22
N ASN A 105 8.15 2.37 1.26
CA ASN A 105 8.24 2.69 -0.16
C ASN A 105 7.52 4.00 -0.50
N ILE A 106 6.31 4.25 0.03
CA ILE A 106 5.59 5.51 -0.14
C ILE A 106 6.41 6.68 0.42
N THR A 107 7.07 6.48 1.56
CA THR A 107 7.98 7.47 2.15
C THR A 107 9.18 7.72 1.25
N GLY A 108 9.80 6.67 0.72
CA GLY A 108 10.88 6.77 -0.26
C GLY A 108 10.46 7.52 -1.54
N ILE A 109 9.26 7.25 -2.05
CA ILE A 109 8.66 7.97 -3.19
C ILE A 109 8.53 9.46 -2.85
N ALA A 110 7.98 9.81 -1.70
CA ALA A 110 7.75 11.19 -1.31
C ALA A 110 9.07 11.98 -1.17
N ILE A 111 10.08 11.39 -0.53
CA ILE A 111 11.43 11.98 -0.40
C ILE A 111 12.09 12.14 -1.78
N ASN A 112 12.01 11.11 -2.64
CA ASN A 112 12.54 11.17 -3.99
C ASN A 112 11.90 12.31 -4.79
N ARG A 113 10.57 12.46 -4.75
CA ARG A 113 9.84 13.55 -5.42
C ARG A 113 10.15 14.91 -4.84
N TYR A 114 10.28 15.03 -3.53
CA TYR A 114 10.68 16.25 -2.86
C TYR A 114 12.07 16.69 -3.32
N CYS A 115 13.04 15.79 -3.31
CA CYS A 115 14.40 16.09 -3.78
C CYS A 115 14.42 16.45 -5.28
N TYR A 116 13.66 15.73 -6.12
CA TYR A 116 13.59 16.00 -7.57
C TYR A 116 13.01 17.38 -7.88
N ILE A 117 11.94 17.79 -7.20
CA ILE A 117 11.22 19.03 -7.49
C ILE A 117 11.85 20.22 -6.75
N CYS A 118 12.17 20.09 -5.45
CA CYS A 118 12.63 21.19 -4.62
C CYS A 118 14.16 21.37 -4.62
N HIS A 119 14.93 20.30 -4.92
CA HIS A 119 16.40 20.29 -4.86
C HIS A 119 17.02 19.70 -6.12
N SER A 120 16.53 20.09 -7.29
CA SER A 120 16.93 19.51 -8.59
C SER A 120 18.44 19.49 -8.84
N LEU A 121 19.19 20.52 -8.40
CA LEU A 121 20.65 20.60 -8.56
C LEU A 121 21.41 19.50 -7.79
N LYS A 122 20.86 19.01 -6.68
CA LYS A 122 21.49 17.98 -5.84
C LYS A 122 20.91 16.58 -6.14
N TYR A 123 19.83 16.50 -6.91
CA TYR A 123 19.10 15.26 -7.14
C TYR A 123 19.95 14.17 -7.75
N ASP A 124 20.71 14.49 -8.81
CA ASP A 124 21.55 13.51 -9.52
C ASP A 124 22.64 12.90 -8.65
N LYS A 125 23.15 13.66 -7.67
CA LYS A 125 24.12 13.17 -6.69
C LYS A 125 23.45 12.29 -5.61
N LEU A 126 22.29 12.71 -5.10
CA LEU A 126 21.58 12.00 -4.04
C LEU A 126 20.93 10.70 -4.54
N PHE A 127 20.27 10.76 -5.70
CA PHE A 127 19.54 9.65 -6.31
C PHE A 127 20.23 9.17 -7.60
N SER A 128 21.53 8.87 -7.53
CA SER A 128 22.20 8.08 -8.57
C SER A 128 21.59 6.68 -8.66
N ASN A 129 21.79 5.94 -9.74
CA ASN A 129 21.24 4.58 -9.87
C ASN A 129 21.70 3.67 -8.71
N SER A 130 22.98 3.74 -8.35
CA SER A 130 23.55 2.95 -7.24
C SER A 130 22.92 3.35 -5.89
N ASN A 131 22.87 4.65 -5.59
CA ASN A 131 22.29 5.13 -4.32
C ASN A 131 20.81 4.76 -4.22
N THR A 132 20.05 4.88 -5.32
CA THR A 132 18.63 4.52 -5.34
C THR A 132 18.42 3.04 -5.04
N MET A 133 19.25 2.15 -5.58
CA MET A 133 19.23 0.73 -5.24
C MET A 133 19.58 0.49 -3.78
N CYS A 134 20.59 1.16 -3.26
CA CYS A 134 20.94 1.09 -1.82
C CYS A 134 19.74 1.53 -0.93
N TYR A 135 19.02 2.58 -1.32
CA TYR A 135 17.85 3.01 -0.56
C TYR A 135 16.69 2.01 -0.62
N VAL A 136 16.47 1.36 -1.77
CA VAL A 136 15.47 0.29 -1.88
C VAL A 136 15.86 -0.91 -0.99
N VAL A 137 17.12 -1.32 -1.02
CA VAL A 137 17.61 -2.38 -0.12
C VAL A 137 17.45 -1.99 1.34
N LEU A 138 17.78 -0.74 1.70
CA LEU A 138 17.59 -0.22 3.06
C LEU A 138 16.11 -0.27 3.48
N VAL A 139 15.17 0.11 2.61
CA VAL A 139 13.73 0.01 2.88
C VAL A 139 13.35 -1.43 3.25
N TRP A 140 13.81 -2.42 2.49
CA TRP A 140 13.49 -3.83 2.77
C TRP A 140 14.18 -4.34 4.04
N ALA A 141 15.44 -3.93 4.29
CA ALA A 141 16.14 -4.28 5.51
C ALA A 141 15.43 -3.72 6.75
N LEU A 142 15.00 -2.46 6.71
CA LEU A 142 14.22 -1.83 7.79
C LEU A 142 12.84 -2.51 7.96
N THR A 143 12.21 -2.91 6.87
CA THR A 143 10.93 -3.63 6.89
C THR A 143 11.07 -4.98 7.61
N ILE A 144 12.09 -5.76 7.26
CA ILE A 144 12.38 -7.06 7.91
C ILE A 144 12.68 -6.84 9.39
N LEU A 145 13.54 -5.87 9.72
CA LEU A 145 13.90 -5.56 11.11
C LEU A 145 12.68 -5.17 11.95
N ALA A 146 11.71 -4.48 11.35
CA ALA A 146 10.46 -4.08 12.01
C ALA A 146 9.52 -5.25 12.30
N ILE A 147 9.55 -6.31 11.48
CA ILE A 147 8.62 -7.44 11.59
C ILE A 147 9.17 -8.57 12.46
N VAL A 148 10.48 -8.80 12.43
CA VAL A 148 11.13 -9.89 13.16
C VAL A 148 10.72 -9.95 14.65
N PRO A 149 10.58 -8.83 15.39
CA PRO A 149 10.14 -8.87 16.78
C PRO A 149 8.76 -9.52 17.01
N ASN A 150 7.87 -9.57 15.99
CA ASN A 150 6.56 -10.23 16.10
C ASN A 150 6.67 -11.71 16.50
N TRP A 151 7.71 -12.40 16.05
CA TRP A 151 7.92 -13.80 16.45
C TRP A 151 8.32 -13.95 17.91
N PHE A 152 9.10 -13.02 18.44
CA PHE A 152 9.55 -13.06 19.83
C PHE A 152 8.45 -12.69 20.82
N VAL A 153 7.51 -11.83 20.42
CA VAL A 153 6.36 -11.41 21.25
C VAL A 153 5.09 -12.22 20.95
N GLU A 154 5.16 -13.22 20.06
CA GLU A 154 4.05 -14.10 19.68
C GLU A 154 2.78 -13.33 19.27
N SER A 155 2.97 -12.19 18.60
CA SER A 155 1.87 -11.28 18.26
C SER A 155 1.14 -11.65 16.95
N LEU A 156 1.63 -12.64 16.19
CA LEU A 156 0.96 -13.13 14.99
C LEU A 156 -0.02 -14.24 15.35
N GLN A 157 -1.31 -13.91 15.36
CA GLN A 157 -2.37 -14.83 15.79
C GLN A 157 -3.51 -14.84 14.77
N TYR A 158 -4.23 -15.97 14.68
CA TYR A 158 -5.43 -16.06 13.89
C TYR A 158 -6.56 -15.26 14.52
N ASP A 159 -7.16 -14.35 13.74
CA ASP A 159 -8.34 -13.60 14.15
C ASP A 159 -9.55 -14.06 13.32
N PRO A 160 -10.54 -14.75 13.95
CA PRO A 160 -11.71 -15.26 13.23
C PRO A 160 -12.60 -14.17 12.64
N ARG A 161 -12.54 -12.92 13.17
CA ARG A 161 -13.34 -11.80 12.67
C ARG A 161 -12.94 -11.35 11.26
N VAL A 162 -11.70 -11.62 10.87
CA VAL A 162 -11.11 -11.24 9.58
C VAL A 162 -10.60 -12.44 8.77
N TYR A 163 -10.79 -13.65 9.26
CA TYR A 163 -10.35 -14.91 8.63
C TYR A 163 -8.87 -14.93 8.26
N SER A 164 -8.04 -14.25 9.03
CA SER A 164 -6.63 -14.06 8.72
C SER A 164 -5.76 -14.14 9.96
N CYS A 165 -4.49 -14.53 9.75
CA CYS A 165 -3.47 -14.41 10.78
C CYS A 165 -2.88 -13.00 10.73
N THR A 166 -3.11 -12.25 11.78
CA THR A 166 -2.80 -10.82 11.85
C THR A 166 -2.04 -10.46 13.11
N PHE A 167 -1.59 -9.23 13.17
CA PHE A 167 -0.94 -8.67 14.34
C PHE A 167 -1.95 -8.46 15.49
N ALA A 168 -1.79 -9.22 16.58
CA ALA A 168 -2.61 -9.12 17.79
C ALA A 168 -2.14 -7.94 18.65
N GLN A 169 -2.87 -6.83 18.57
CA GLN A 169 -2.53 -5.55 19.20
C GLN A 169 -2.55 -5.58 20.73
N SER A 170 -3.25 -6.55 21.32
CA SER A 170 -3.41 -6.71 22.77
C SER A 170 -2.28 -7.49 23.45
N VAL A 171 -1.42 -8.17 22.70
CA VAL A 171 -0.36 -9.04 23.27
C VAL A 171 0.72 -8.22 23.96
N SER A 172 1.13 -7.09 23.38
CA SER A 172 2.13 -6.21 23.99
C SER A 172 1.81 -4.75 23.67
N SER A 173 1.34 -4.00 24.67
CA SER A 173 1.02 -2.57 24.51
C SER A 173 2.23 -1.75 24.10
N LEU A 174 3.40 -1.97 24.71
CA LEU A 174 4.61 -1.23 24.38
C LEU A 174 5.03 -1.47 22.91
N TYR A 175 4.97 -2.74 22.47
CA TYR A 175 5.32 -3.08 21.10
C TYR A 175 4.32 -2.48 20.11
N THR A 176 3.01 -2.56 20.39
CA THR A 176 1.97 -1.95 19.54
C THR A 176 2.14 -0.44 19.42
N ILE A 177 2.39 0.27 20.53
CA ILE A 177 2.66 1.72 20.49
C ILE A 177 3.89 2.01 19.62
N THR A 178 4.98 1.25 19.82
CA THR A 178 6.21 1.42 19.03
C THR A 178 5.95 1.21 17.54
N VAL A 179 5.24 0.14 17.17
CA VAL A 179 4.88 -0.15 15.78
C VAL A 179 4.06 0.98 15.17
N VAL A 180 3.02 1.44 15.84
CA VAL A 180 2.16 2.50 15.32
C VAL A 180 2.92 3.83 15.21
N VAL A 181 3.72 4.20 16.21
CA VAL A 181 4.47 5.47 16.16
C VAL A 181 5.56 5.44 15.10
N VAL A 182 6.39 4.40 15.07
CA VAL A 182 7.57 4.34 14.20
C VAL A 182 7.21 3.95 12.77
N HIS A 183 6.24 3.04 12.57
CA HIS A 183 5.93 2.51 11.24
C HIS A 183 4.67 3.11 10.60
N PHE A 184 3.93 3.97 11.31
CA PHE A 184 2.77 4.65 10.75
C PHE A 184 2.84 6.18 10.94
N ILE A 185 2.87 6.68 12.18
CA ILE A 185 2.79 8.12 12.45
C ILE A 185 4.01 8.87 11.90
N LEU A 186 5.21 8.39 12.19
CA LEU A 186 6.46 9.02 11.73
C LEU A 186 6.57 9.06 10.19
N PRO A 187 6.37 7.94 9.46
CA PRO A 187 6.36 7.97 8.00
C PRO A 187 5.31 8.91 7.41
N ILE A 188 4.07 8.90 7.92
CA ILE A 188 3.02 9.83 7.47
C ILE A 188 3.44 11.28 7.69
N GLY A 189 4.07 11.60 8.82
CA GLY A 189 4.61 12.94 9.10
C GLY A 189 5.66 13.38 8.07
N ILE A 190 6.61 12.50 7.74
CA ILE A 190 7.65 12.75 6.72
C ILE A 190 7.02 12.98 5.35
N VAL A 191 6.08 12.12 4.95
CA VAL A 191 5.40 12.21 3.65
C VAL A 191 4.59 13.49 3.56
N THR A 192 3.84 13.84 4.59
CA THR A 192 3.07 15.08 4.68
C THR A 192 3.98 16.29 4.54
N TYR A 193 5.11 16.33 5.26
CA TYR A 193 6.11 17.38 5.13
C TYR A 193 6.61 17.53 3.68
N CYS A 194 7.01 16.43 3.04
CA CYS A 194 7.49 16.45 1.66
C CYS A 194 6.44 17.02 0.70
N TYR A 195 5.19 16.57 0.78
CA TYR A 195 4.12 17.03 -0.10
C TYR A 195 3.73 18.48 0.17
N LEU A 196 3.69 18.92 1.43
CA LEU A 196 3.43 20.32 1.76
C LEU A 196 4.51 21.25 1.18
N ARG A 197 5.79 20.87 1.28
CA ARG A 197 6.90 21.65 0.69
C ARG A 197 6.79 21.73 -0.84
N ILE A 198 6.42 20.66 -1.51
CA ILE A 198 6.19 20.65 -2.96
C ILE A 198 5.02 21.57 -3.32
N TRP A 199 3.88 21.49 -2.61
CA TRP A 199 2.72 22.32 -2.85
C TRP A 199 3.03 23.80 -2.66
N ILE A 200 3.74 24.17 -1.60
CA ILE A 200 4.19 25.56 -1.36
C ILE A 200 5.02 26.05 -2.55
N LEU A 201 5.99 25.26 -3.03
CA LEU A 201 6.80 25.63 -4.17
C LEU A 201 5.95 25.80 -5.45
N VAL A 202 5.02 24.89 -5.73
CA VAL A 202 4.13 24.96 -6.89
C VAL A 202 3.29 26.24 -6.85
N ILE A 203 2.74 26.60 -5.68
CA ILE A 203 1.95 27.83 -5.51
C ILE A 203 2.84 29.08 -5.70
N GLN A 204 4.04 29.10 -5.13
CA GLN A 204 4.98 30.22 -5.26
C GLN A 204 5.38 30.45 -6.73
N VAL A 205 5.69 29.36 -7.46
CA VAL A 205 6.04 29.45 -8.90
C VAL A 205 4.85 29.94 -9.73
N ARG A 206 3.62 29.54 -9.41
CA ARG A 206 2.41 30.02 -10.10
C ARG A 206 2.11 31.49 -9.84
N ARG A 207 2.41 32.01 -8.64
CA ARG A 207 2.14 33.42 -8.25
C ARG A 207 3.20 34.39 -8.77
N ARG A 208 4.41 33.95 -9.12
CA ARG A 208 5.46 34.82 -9.68
C ARG A 208 5.09 35.21 -11.11
N VAL A 209 4.78 36.50 -11.30
CA VAL A 209 4.13 37.07 -12.49
C VAL A 209 5.07 37.25 -13.71
N LYS A 210 6.39 37.11 -13.59
CA LYS A 210 7.32 37.31 -14.72
C LYS A 210 7.48 36.03 -15.57
N PRO A 211 7.12 36.05 -16.90
CA PRO A 211 7.11 34.87 -17.77
C PRO A 211 8.49 34.29 -18.06
N ASP A 212 9.56 35.08 -18.05
CA ASP A 212 10.86 34.74 -18.60
C ASP A 212 11.81 33.95 -17.68
N SER A 213 11.55 33.87 -16.38
CA SER A 213 12.43 33.22 -15.41
C SER A 213 11.76 32.08 -14.61
N ARG A 214 10.72 31.45 -15.15
CA ARG A 214 10.03 30.35 -14.45
C ARG A 214 10.84 29.05 -14.54
N PRO A 215 11.20 28.42 -13.41
CA PRO A 215 11.53 27.00 -13.44
C PRO A 215 10.27 26.27 -13.93
N LYS A 216 10.30 25.82 -15.18
CA LYS A 216 9.16 25.15 -15.83
C LYS A 216 9.04 23.74 -15.24
N ILE A 217 8.17 23.58 -14.21
CA ILE A 217 7.72 22.26 -13.78
C ILE A 217 6.97 21.67 -14.99
N LYS A 218 7.51 20.60 -15.57
CA LYS A 218 6.86 19.96 -16.73
C LYS A 218 5.48 19.46 -16.34
N PRO A 219 4.43 19.61 -17.17
CA PRO A 219 3.08 19.14 -16.86
C PRO A 219 3.02 17.65 -16.50
N HIS A 220 3.89 16.85 -17.10
CA HIS A 220 4.05 15.43 -16.83
C HIS A 220 4.53 15.17 -15.39
N ASP A 221 5.50 15.97 -14.88
CA ASP A 221 6.03 15.79 -13.53
C ASP A 221 4.99 16.16 -12.46
N LEU A 222 4.20 17.21 -12.72
CA LEU A 222 3.10 17.60 -11.84
C LEU A 222 2.00 16.50 -11.81
N ARG A 223 1.68 15.89 -12.95
CA ARG A 223 0.70 14.81 -13.02
C ARG A 223 1.17 13.56 -12.27
N ASN A 224 2.44 13.17 -12.43
CA ASN A 224 3.03 12.08 -11.69
C ASN A 224 3.03 12.36 -10.18
N PHE A 225 3.38 13.59 -9.79
CA PHE A 225 3.32 14.02 -8.40
C PHE A 225 1.90 13.89 -7.82
N LEU A 226 0.87 14.37 -8.54
CA LEU A 226 -0.53 14.25 -8.10
C LEU A 226 -0.96 12.79 -7.95
N THR A 227 -0.56 11.91 -8.87
CA THR A 227 -0.85 10.48 -8.76
C THR A 227 -0.28 9.89 -7.48
N MET A 228 1.00 10.18 -7.18
CA MET A 228 1.64 9.68 -5.95
C MET A 228 1.03 10.29 -4.68
N PHE A 229 0.62 11.56 -4.73
CA PHE A 229 -0.10 12.19 -3.63
C PHE A 229 -1.45 11.52 -3.35
N VAL A 230 -2.22 11.17 -4.39
CA VAL A 230 -3.48 10.42 -4.23
C VAL A 230 -3.23 9.04 -3.63
N VAL A 231 -2.21 8.31 -4.09
CA VAL A 231 -1.81 7.01 -3.49
C VAL A 231 -1.52 7.16 -2.00
N PHE A 232 -0.78 8.20 -1.61
CA PHE A 232 -0.50 8.47 -0.19
C PHE A 232 -1.77 8.75 0.62
N VAL A 233 -2.66 9.62 0.11
CA VAL A 233 -3.91 9.95 0.82
C VAL A 233 -4.78 8.72 1.01
N LEU A 234 -4.92 7.90 -0.02
CA LEU A 234 -5.68 6.65 0.05
C LEU A 234 -5.05 5.67 1.05
N PHE A 235 -3.72 5.53 1.03
CA PHE A 235 -3.00 4.72 2.02
C PHE A 235 -3.30 5.22 3.44
N ALA A 236 -3.14 6.51 3.71
CA ALA A 236 -3.38 7.09 5.03
C ALA A 236 -4.83 6.87 5.49
N VAL A 237 -5.82 7.09 4.62
CA VAL A 237 -7.24 6.90 4.94
C VAL A 237 -7.57 5.42 5.19
N CYS A 238 -7.01 4.50 4.40
CA CYS A 238 -7.28 3.07 4.56
C CYS A 238 -6.65 2.48 5.82
N TRP A 239 -5.46 2.95 6.21
CA TRP A 239 -4.71 2.39 7.34
C TRP A 239 -4.92 3.12 8.67
N ALA A 240 -5.37 4.39 8.64
CA ALA A 240 -5.58 5.18 9.86
C ALA A 240 -6.57 4.53 10.84
N PRO A 241 -7.76 4.04 10.43
CA PRO A 241 -8.70 3.47 11.38
C PRO A 241 -8.10 2.32 12.19
N LEU A 242 -7.46 1.35 11.52
CA LEU A 242 -6.85 0.20 12.17
C LEU A 242 -5.71 0.59 13.11
N ASN A 243 -4.83 1.50 12.69
CA ASN A 243 -3.71 1.95 13.52
C ASN A 243 -4.17 2.77 14.72
N LEU A 244 -5.21 3.62 14.57
CA LEU A 244 -5.77 4.40 15.66
C LEU A 244 -6.51 3.52 16.68
N ILE A 245 -7.26 2.52 16.20
CA ILE A 245 -7.88 1.51 17.07
C ILE A 245 -6.80 0.76 17.85
N GLY A 246 -5.74 0.28 17.19
CA GLY A 246 -4.63 -0.40 17.83
C GLY A 246 -3.93 0.44 18.88
N LEU A 247 -3.67 1.70 18.58
CA LEU A 247 -3.08 2.65 19.54
C LEU A 247 -4.00 2.89 20.74
N ALA A 248 -5.30 3.10 20.50
CA ALA A 248 -6.27 3.31 21.58
C ALA A 248 -6.35 2.11 22.53
N VAL A 249 -6.43 0.89 21.98
CA VAL A 249 -6.44 -0.36 22.77
C VAL A 249 -5.13 -0.57 23.53
N ALA A 250 -3.99 -0.20 22.92
CA ALA A 250 -2.68 -0.33 23.57
C ALA A 250 -2.49 0.67 24.73
N LEU A 251 -3.10 1.86 24.64
CA LEU A 251 -3.07 2.89 25.70
C LEU A 251 -4.06 2.59 26.83
N ASP A 252 -5.26 2.09 26.51
CA ASP A 252 -6.27 1.68 27.46
C ASP A 252 -6.97 0.39 27.00
N SER A 253 -6.61 -0.72 27.63
CA SER A 253 -7.16 -2.05 27.32
C SER A 253 -8.68 -2.16 27.52
N ARG A 254 -9.29 -1.25 28.31
CA ARG A 254 -10.75 -1.20 28.52
C ARG A 254 -11.49 -0.83 27.23
N LEU A 255 -10.85 -0.03 26.35
CA LEU A 255 -11.41 0.36 25.06
C LEU A 255 -11.62 -0.83 24.13
N SER A 256 -10.85 -1.92 24.28
CA SER A 256 -11.04 -3.15 23.51
C SER A 256 -12.47 -3.69 23.57
N ARG A 257 -13.14 -3.55 24.72
CA ARG A 257 -14.54 -3.96 24.93
C ARG A 257 -15.56 -2.93 24.47
N ALA A 258 -15.17 -1.67 24.37
CA ALA A 258 -16.04 -0.57 23.94
C ALA A 258 -16.09 -0.40 22.42
N ILE A 259 -15.06 -0.87 21.70
CA ILE A 259 -14.99 -0.76 20.25
C ILE A 259 -15.94 -1.78 19.61
N PRO A 260 -16.92 -1.34 18.79
CA PRO A 260 -17.83 -2.26 18.10
C PRO A 260 -17.07 -3.20 17.17
N GLU A 261 -17.42 -4.48 17.17
CA GLU A 261 -16.76 -5.50 16.35
C GLU A 261 -16.80 -5.16 14.84
N TRP A 262 -17.92 -4.61 14.37
CA TRP A 262 -18.04 -4.19 12.97
C TRP A 262 -17.03 -3.10 12.57
N LEU A 263 -16.67 -2.19 13.50
CA LEU A 263 -15.69 -1.13 13.23
C LEU A 263 -14.28 -1.70 13.07
N PHE A 264 -13.95 -2.65 13.94
CA PHE A 264 -12.68 -3.37 13.86
C PHE A 264 -12.58 -4.15 12.54
N THR A 265 -13.58 -4.94 12.20
CA THR A 265 -13.65 -5.71 10.94
C THR A 265 -13.60 -4.80 9.73
N ALA A 266 -14.37 -3.70 9.71
CA ALA A 266 -14.36 -2.73 8.63
C ALA A 266 -12.98 -2.08 8.44
N SER A 267 -12.25 -1.78 9.54
CA SER A 267 -10.92 -1.19 9.46
C SER A 267 -9.89 -2.13 8.82
N TYR A 268 -9.97 -3.44 9.07
CA TYR A 268 -9.16 -4.45 8.40
C TYR A 268 -9.48 -4.56 6.91
N PHE A 269 -10.77 -4.58 6.54
CA PHE A 269 -11.15 -4.61 5.12
C PHE A 269 -10.72 -3.35 4.37
N MET A 270 -10.78 -2.17 4.99
CA MET A 270 -10.22 -0.95 4.42
C MET A 270 -8.71 -1.09 4.17
N ALA A 271 -7.98 -1.63 5.14
CA ALA A 271 -6.55 -1.85 5.03
C ALA A 271 -6.20 -2.83 3.90
N TYR A 272 -6.93 -3.96 3.78
CA TYR A 272 -6.74 -4.92 2.68
C TYR A 272 -7.08 -4.31 1.32
N PHE A 273 -8.12 -3.49 1.26
CA PHE A 273 -8.55 -2.82 0.02
C PHE A 273 -7.51 -1.82 -0.50
N ASN A 274 -6.61 -1.32 0.35
CA ASN A 274 -5.55 -0.41 -0.05
C ASN A 274 -4.66 -0.98 -1.17
N SER A 275 -4.29 -2.26 -1.09
CA SER A 275 -3.45 -2.90 -2.11
C SER A 275 -4.12 -2.92 -3.49
N CYS A 276 -5.48 -2.98 -3.56
CA CYS A 276 -6.24 -2.83 -4.80
C CYS A 276 -6.15 -1.42 -5.37
N LEU A 277 -6.23 -0.43 -4.49
CA LEU A 277 -6.34 0.97 -4.90
C LEU A 277 -5.09 1.44 -5.64
N ASN A 278 -3.91 0.94 -5.29
CA ASN A 278 -2.66 1.28 -5.96
C ASN A 278 -2.75 1.05 -7.47
N ALA A 279 -3.18 -0.14 -7.90
CA ALA A 279 -3.32 -0.47 -9.33
C ALA A 279 -4.37 0.39 -10.03
N VAL A 280 -5.52 0.62 -9.38
CA VAL A 280 -6.60 1.45 -9.92
C VAL A 280 -6.13 2.90 -10.12
N VAL A 281 -5.48 3.48 -9.12
CA VAL A 281 -4.99 4.87 -9.18
C VAL A 281 -3.95 5.03 -10.27
N TYR A 282 -2.98 4.11 -10.39
CA TYR A 282 -2.00 4.15 -11.47
C TYR A 282 -2.66 3.99 -12.84
N GLY A 283 -3.61 3.07 -12.99
CA GLY A 283 -4.33 2.83 -14.25
C GLY A 283 -5.19 4.02 -14.69
N VAL A 284 -5.79 4.76 -13.75
CA VAL A 284 -6.64 5.91 -14.06
C VAL A 284 -5.82 7.19 -14.26
N LEU A 285 -4.91 7.49 -13.35
CA LEU A 285 -4.23 8.77 -13.30
C LEU A 285 -2.92 8.81 -14.08
N ASN A 286 -2.21 7.69 -14.24
CA ASN A 286 -0.94 7.64 -14.95
C ASN A 286 -1.10 7.15 -16.39
N HIS A 287 -0.83 8.05 -17.36
CA HIS A 287 -0.99 7.76 -18.78
C HIS A 287 -0.10 6.60 -19.29
N ASN A 288 1.11 6.47 -18.75
CA ASN A 288 2.03 5.40 -19.14
C ASN A 288 1.51 4.04 -18.67
N PHE A 289 1.07 3.92 -17.42
CA PHE A 289 0.45 2.69 -16.91
C PHE A 289 -0.84 2.35 -17.65
N ARG A 290 -1.67 3.34 -17.99
CA ARG A 290 -2.90 3.12 -18.76
C ARG A 290 -2.63 2.56 -20.15
N LYS A 291 -1.57 2.99 -20.85
CA LYS A 291 -1.16 2.40 -22.13
C LYS A 291 -0.79 0.93 -21.99
N GLU A 292 -0.02 0.59 -20.96
CA GLU A 292 0.39 -0.79 -20.70
C GLU A 292 -0.79 -1.68 -20.29
N TYR A 293 -1.71 -1.19 -19.46
CA TYR A 293 -2.94 -1.94 -19.12
C TYR A 293 -3.78 -2.25 -20.36
N LYS A 294 -3.97 -1.29 -21.27
CA LYS A 294 -4.67 -1.52 -22.54
C LYS A 294 -3.95 -2.59 -23.39
N ARG A 295 -2.62 -2.55 -23.44
CA ARG A 295 -1.82 -3.53 -24.17
C ARG A 295 -2.00 -4.94 -23.59
N ILE A 296 -1.97 -5.08 -22.26
CA ILE A 296 -2.19 -6.34 -21.55
C ILE A 296 -3.57 -6.91 -21.87
N VAL A 297 -4.60 -6.10 -21.72
CA VAL A 297 -5.99 -6.49 -22.01
C VAL A 297 -6.11 -6.99 -23.46
N LEU A 298 -5.53 -6.26 -24.43
CA LEU A 298 -5.55 -6.66 -25.84
C LEU A 298 -4.80 -7.98 -26.10
N ILE A 299 -3.71 -8.25 -25.38
CA ILE A 299 -2.98 -9.52 -25.50
C ILE A 299 -3.84 -10.66 -24.96
N ILE A 300 -4.47 -10.50 -23.78
CA ILE A 300 -5.35 -11.52 -23.19
C ILE A 300 -6.50 -11.86 -24.16
N PHE A 301 -7.17 -10.86 -24.70
CA PHE A 301 -8.24 -11.08 -25.68
C PHE A 301 -7.75 -11.78 -26.96
N LYS A 302 -6.52 -11.54 -27.40
CA LYS A 302 -5.94 -12.24 -28.56
C LYS A 302 -5.58 -13.71 -28.29
N PHE A 303 -5.34 -14.09 -27.03
CA PHE A 303 -5.09 -15.49 -26.67
C PHE A 303 -6.38 -16.28 -26.42
N HIS A 304 -7.55 -15.64 -26.34
CA HIS A 304 -8.85 -16.28 -26.14
C HIS A 304 -9.72 -16.33 -27.42
N CYS A 305 -9.25 -15.74 -28.53
CA CYS A 305 -9.78 -15.90 -29.87
C CYS A 305 -8.82 -16.73 -30.74
#